data_ad32865be92d7a7c87f90af18812e54f
#
_entry.id   ad32865be92d7a7c87f90af18812e54f
#
_cell.length_a   1.000
_cell.length_b   1.000
_cell.length_c   1.000
_cell.angle_alpha   90.00
_cell.angle_beta   90.00
_cell.angle_gamma   90.00
#
_symmetry.space_group_name_H-M   'P 1'
#
loop_
_entity.id
_entity.type
_entity.pdbx_description
1 polymer ?
#
loop_
_entity_poly.entity_id
_entity_poly.type
_entity_poly.pdbx_seq_one_letter_code
_entity_poly.pdbx_strand_id
1 'polypeptide(L)'
;MIVLMSEQIDSQTYVEVAIIGAGPAGAAAAIHAARAGFDTLLIDSATFPREKTCGDGLTPRAMHQLDELGLKVNASYRNRGLKLHGYGGDITAPWPKTYPSQVGTALPRYRFDALLVDAAVDAGATLITGTPATDPMLEGNRVTSFRVGEATVHATWVIVADGVRSTFGKKLGRT
;
A
#
# COMPACT_ATOMS: atom_id res chain seq x y z
N MET A 1 -5.87 16.01 5.72
CA MET A 1 -5.89 14.55 5.93
C MET A 1 -7.07 14.21 6.82
N ILE A 2 -8.11 13.56 6.28
CA ILE A 2 -9.24 13.05 7.08
C ILE A 2 -8.88 11.61 7.40
N VAL A 3 -8.39 11.36 8.61
CA VAL A 3 -8.19 10.02 9.15
C VAL A 3 -9.45 9.67 9.92
N LEU A 4 -10.25 8.75 9.41
CA LEU A 4 -11.37 8.20 10.15
C LEU A 4 -10.82 7.17 11.16
N MET A 5 -11.24 7.28 12.40
CA MET A 5 -11.06 6.23 13.39
C MET A 5 -12.13 5.15 13.18
N SER A 6 -11.88 3.92 13.61
CA SER A 6 -12.84 2.81 13.47
C SER A 6 -14.23 3.09 14.11
N GLU A 7 -14.30 4.06 15.01
CA GLU A 7 -15.55 4.53 15.64
C GLU A 7 -16.43 5.40 14.72
N GLN A 8 -15.93 5.75 13.52
CA GLN A 8 -16.60 6.62 12.55
C GLN A 8 -17.21 5.87 11.36
N ILE A 9 -17.08 4.54 11.33
CA ILE A 9 -17.78 3.72 10.35
C ILE A 9 -19.03 3.10 10.98
N ASP A 10 -20.08 3.00 10.20
CA ASP A 10 -21.30 2.34 10.62
C ASP A 10 -21.05 0.87 10.98
N SER A 11 -21.84 0.34 11.90
CA SER A 11 -21.75 -1.07 12.33
C SER A 11 -21.85 -2.06 11.16
N GLN A 12 -22.50 -1.63 10.07
CA GLN A 12 -22.56 -2.32 8.77
C GLN A 12 -22.17 -1.30 7.69
N THR A 13 -20.97 -1.46 7.13
CA THR A 13 -20.43 -0.61 6.07
C THR A 13 -20.37 -1.37 4.76
N TYR A 14 -20.80 -0.76 3.68
CA TYR A 14 -20.82 -1.34 2.33
C TYR A 14 -19.97 -0.49 1.40
N VAL A 15 -19.02 -1.12 0.70
CA VAL A 15 -18.14 -0.46 -0.26
C VAL A 15 -17.96 -1.30 -1.52
N GLU A 16 -17.55 -0.70 -2.61
CA GLU A 16 -17.24 -1.45 -3.83
C GLU A 16 -15.86 -2.13 -3.74
N VAL A 17 -14.85 -1.41 -3.24
CA VAL A 17 -13.48 -1.91 -3.13
C VAL A 17 -12.95 -1.68 -1.72
N ALA A 18 -12.67 -2.77 -1.01
CA ALA A 18 -11.95 -2.72 0.26
C ALA A 18 -10.50 -3.18 0.08
N ILE A 19 -9.57 -2.40 0.61
CA ILE A 19 -8.14 -2.66 0.48
C ILE A 19 -7.53 -2.80 1.87
N ILE A 20 -6.95 -3.95 2.15
CA ILE A 20 -6.38 -4.31 3.45
C ILE A 20 -4.86 -4.17 3.39
N GLY A 21 -4.33 -3.22 4.13
CA GLY A 21 -2.93 -2.81 4.15
C GLY A 21 -2.68 -1.54 3.33
N ALA A 22 -2.31 -0.45 4.00
CA ALA A 22 -1.99 0.84 3.40
C ALA A 22 -0.48 1.05 3.16
N GLY A 23 0.25 -0.03 2.93
CA GLY A 23 1.60 0.02 2.39
C GLY A 23 1.59 0.43 0.90
N PRO A 24 2.76 0.48 0.24
CA PRO A 24 2.86 0.98 -1.13
C PRO A 24 1.92 0.32 -2.13
N ALA A 25 1.72 -1.00 -2.02
CA ALA A 25 0.83 -1.73 -2.92
C ALA A 25 -0.65 -1.38 -2.69
N GLY A 26 -1.10 -1.34 -1.43
CA GLY A 26 -2.49 -1.03 -1.11
C GLY A 26 -2.83 0.43 -1.35
N ALA A 27 -1.94 1.35 -0.98
CA ALA A 27 -2.16 2.78 -1.25
C ALA A 27 -2.21 3.06 -2.76
N ALA A 28 -1.32 2.46 -3.57
CA ALA A 28 -1.39 2.58 -5.02
C ALA A 28 -2.69 2.01 -5.60
N ALA A 29 -3.13 0.84 -5.11
CA ALA A 29 -4.42 0.26 -5.51
C ALA A 29 -5.59 1.18 -5.14
N ALA A 30 -5.56 1.80 -3.95
CA ALA A 30 -6.59 2.73 -3.50
C ALA A 30 -6.65 4.00 -4.38
N ILE A 31 -5.48 4.55 -4.75
CA ILE A 31 -5.41 5.71 -5.67
C ILE A 31 -6.09 5.37 -7.00
N HIS A 32 -5.76 4.21 -7.57
CA HIS A 32 -6.36 3.80 -8.86
C HIS A 32 -7.85 3.53 -8.74
N ALA A 33 -8.30 2.82 -7.71
CA ALA A 33 -9.72 2.51 -7.51
C ALA A 33 -10.56 3.78 -7.32
N ALA A 34 -10.11 4.68 -6.43
CA ALA A 34 -10.81 5.94 -6.16
C ALA A 34 -10.85 6.84 -7.40
N ARG A 35 -9.74 6.97 -8.15
CA ARG A 35 -9.72 7.72 -9.42
C ARG A 35 -10.61 7.13 -10.50
N ALA A 36 -10.85 5.83 -10.46
CA ALA A 36 -11.79 5.15 -11.36
C ALA A 36 -13.27 5.33 -10.92
N GLY A 37 -13.52 6.02 -9.80
CA GLY A 37 -14.85 6.34 -9.29
C GLY A 37 -15.45 5.26 -8.39
N PHE A 38 -14.69 4.25 -7.99
CA PHE A 38 -15.17 3.24 -7.05
C PHE A 38 -15.23 3.78 -5.63
N ASP A 39 -16.29 3.43 -4.90
CA ASP A 39 -16.34 3.62 -3.44
C ASP A 39 -15.27 2.72 -2.80
N THR A 40 -14.19 3.38 -2.33
CA THR A 40 -12.94 2.73 -1.93
C THR A 40 -12.63 2.94 -0.46
N LEU A 41 -12.45 1.84 0.27
CA LEU A 41 -12.03 1.83 1.67
C LEU A 41 -10.61 1.25 1.79
N LEU A 42 -9.68 2.04 2.34
CA LEU A 42 -8.31 1.65 2.63
C LEU A 42 -8.13 1.47 4.13
N ILE A 43 -7.62 0.30 4.55
CA ILE A 43 -7.54 -0.07 5.97
C ILE A 43 -6.12 -0.49 6.32
N ASP A 44 -5.57 0.03 7.42
CA ASP A 44 -4.30 -0.45 7.98
C ASP A 44 -4.38 -0.56 9.52
N SER A 45 -3.75 -1.59 10.06
CA SER A 45 -3.63 -1.81 11.51
C SER A 45 -2.73 -0.80 12.21
N ALA A 46 -1.88 -0.10 11.48
CA ALA A 46 -0.99 0.93 12.01
C ALA A 46 -1.53 2.33 11.74
N THR A 47 -1.16 3.29 12.58
CA THR A 47 -1.40 4.71 12.36
C THR A 47 -0.23 5.33 11.60
N PHE A 48 -0.49 6.21 10.65
CA PHE A 48 0.51 6.87 9.83
C PHE A 48 0.86 8.28 10.36
N PRO A 49 2.12 8.73 10.19
CA PRO A 49 3.26 8.01 9.62
C PRO A 49 3.77 6.89 10.55
N ARG A 50 4.25 5.77 9.97
CA ARG A 50 4.75 4.62 10.72
C ARG A 50 6.10 4.13 10.21
N GLU A 51 6.90 3.54 11.09
CA GLU A 51 8.10 2.82 10.71
C GLU A 51 7.76 1.47 10.08
N LYS A 52 8.56 1.08 9.11
CA LYS A 52 8.48 -0.24 8.47
C LYS A 52 9.87 -0.68 8.05
N THR A 53 10.32 -1.81 8.57
CA THR A 53 11.61 -2.40 8.18
C THR A 53 11.69 -2.58 6.66
N CYS A 54 12.64 -1.87 6.03
CA CYS A 54 12.88 -1.86 4.59
C CYS A 54 14.28 -1.28 4.33
N GLY A 55 14.83 -1.54 3.15
CA GLY A 55 16.04 -0.86 2.68
C GLY A 55 15.77 0.51 2.05
N ASP A 56 14.53 1.02 2.10
CA ASP A 56 14.10 2.36 1.66
C ASP A 56 14.43 2.72 0.20
N GLY A 57 14.95 1.76 -0.55
CA GLY A 57 15.36 1.95 -1.94
C GLY A 57 14.17 1.98 -2.90
N LEU A 58 14.10 3.01 -3.72
CA LEU A 58 13.17 3.14 -4.83
C LEU A 58 13.92 2.93 -6.15
N THR A 59 13.61 1.84 -6.83
CA THR A 59 14.18 1.52 -8.15
C THR A 59 13.60 2.42 -9.24
N PRO A 60 14.19 2.50 -10.44
CA PRO A 60 13.61 3.21 -11.58
C PRO A 60 12.18 2.77 -11.91
N ARG A 61 11.84 1.49 -11.70
CA ARG A 61 10.48 0.98 -11.84
C ARG A 61 9.53 1.63 -10.82
N ALA A 62 9.94 1.72 -9.55
CA ALA A 62 9.13 2.36 -8.52
C ALA A 62 8.96 3.86 -8.83
N MET A 63 10.01 4.54 -9.27
CA MET A 63 9.93 5.95 -9.68
C MET A 63 8.98 6.16 -10.84
N HIS A 64 9.01 5.28 -11.86
CA HIS A 64 8.08 5.32 -12.98
C HIS A 64 6.62 5.15 -12.53
N GLN A 65 6.35 4.20 -11.62
CA GLN A 65 5.00 4.01 -11.08
C GLN A 65 4.52 5.23 -10.28
N LEU A 66 5.41 5.91 -9.58
CA LEU A 66 5.06 7.16 -8.88
C LEU A 66 4.75 8.29 -9.87
N ASP A 67 5.52 8.39 -10.96
CA ASP A 67 5.25 9.35 -12.05
C ASP A 67 3.88 9.09 -12.69
N GLU A 68 3.51 7.82 -12.95
CA GLU A 68 2.18 7.41 -13.45
C GLU A 68 1.05 7.79 -12.47
N LEU A 69 1.32 7.71 -11.17
CA LEU A 69 0.40 8.18 -10.14
C LEU A 69 0.37 9.73 -10.00
N GLY A 70 1.24 10.45 -10.73
CA GLY A 70 1.39 11.90 -10.62
C GLY A 70 2.07 12.34 -9.33
N LEU A 71 2.79 11.44 -8.65
CA LEU A 71 3.42 11.69 -7.36
C LEU A 71 4.90 12.03 -7.53
N LYS A 72 5.30 13.19 -7.01
CA LYS A 72 6.70 13.60 -7.01
C LYS A 72 7.37 13.27 -5.68
N VAL A 73 8.40 12.44 -5.75
CA VAL A 73 9.25 12.16 -4.60
C VAL A 73 10.36 13.19 -4.53
N ASN A 74 10.32 14.03 -3.52
CA ASN A 74 11.40 14.98 -3.24
C ASN A 74 12.48 14.27 -2.41
N ALA A 75 13.45 13.66 -3.10
CA ALA A 75 14.60 13.02 -2.49
C ALA A 75 15.89 13.58 -3.08
N SER A 76 16.83 13.94 -2.22
CA SER A 76 18.14 14.49 -2.60
C SER A 76 19.10 13.43 -3.11
N TYR A 77 18.92 12.18 -2.70
CA TYR A 77 19.76 11.06 -3.11
C TYR A 77 19.30 10.47 -4.44
N ARG A 78 20.26 10.21 -5.33
CA ARG A 78 20.01 9.57 -6.63
C ARG A 78 21.04 8.49 -6.87
N ASN A 79 20.59 7.30 -7.31
CA ASN A 79 21.46 6.20 -7.70
C ASN A 79 21.17 5.76 -9.13
N ARG A 80 22.20 5.20 -9.80
CA ARG A 80 22.13 4.71 -11.17
C ARG A 80 22.37 3.20 -11.29
N GLY A 81 22.39 2.51 -10.17
CA GLY A 81 22.64 1.08 -10.10
C GLY A 81 22.92 0.60 -8.70
N LEU A 82 23.36 -0.63 -8.60
CA LEU A 82 23.76 -1.29 -7.37
C LEU A 82 25.25 -1.60 -7.43
N LYS A 83 25.95 -1.40 -6.32
CA LYS A 83 27.28 -1.94 -6.12
C LYS A 83 27.19 -3.12 -5.17
N LEU A 84 27.56 -4.29 -5.67
CA LEU A 84 27.55 -5.53 -4.90
C LEU A 84 28.99 -5.81 -4.47
N HIS A 85 29.18 -6.00 -3.18
CA HIS A 85 30.44 -6.40 -2.57
C HIS A 85 30.35 -7.86 -2.14
N GLY A 86 31.30 -8.68 -2.53
CA GLY A 86 31.32 -10.10 -2.20
C GLY A 86 32.71 -10.68 -2.09
N TYR A 87 32.77 -11.96 -1.66
CA TYR A 87 34.02 -12.70 -1.60
C TYR A 87 34.55 -12.94 -3.02
N GLY A 88 35.59 -12.24 -3.37
CA GLY A 88 36.20 -12.32 -4.71
C GLY A 88 36.14 -11.05 -5.56
N GLY A 89 35.52 -9.97 -5.06
CA GLY A 89 35.50 -8.66 -5.68
C GLY A 89 34.20 -7.90 -5.66
N ASP A 90 34.20 -6.76 -6.33
CA ASP A 90 33.08 -5.84 -6.44
C ASP A 90 32.49 -5.88 -7.84
N ILE A 91 31.16 -5.89 -7.94
CA ILE A 91 30.45 -5.75 -9.21
C ILE A 91 29.56 -4.52 -9.13
N THR A 92 29.65 -3.65 -10.14
CA THR A 92 28.70 -2.56 -10.33
C THR A 92 27.68 -2.95 -11.40
N ALA A 93 26.41 -3.07 -11.01
CA ALA A 93 25.29 -3.35 -11.90
C ALA A 93 24.48 -2.07 -12.13
N PRO A 94 24.54 -1.44 -13.31
CA PRO A 94 23.70 -0.29 -13.63
C PRO A 94 22.24 -0.72 -13.73
N TRP A 95 21.33 0.22 -13.51
CA TRP A 95 19.90 -0.05 -13.72
C TRP A 95 19.63 -0.39 -15.20
N PRO A 96 18.74 -1.35 -15.46
CA PRO A 96 18.32 -1.66 -16.82
C PRO A 96 17.66 -0.43 -17.48
N LYS A 97 17.89 -0.26 -18.79
CA LYS A 97 17.30 0.84 -19.58
C LYS A 97 15.84 0.58 -19.97
N THR A 98 15.05 0.00 -19.07
CA THR A 98 13.66 -0.41 -19.33
C THR A 98 12.67 0.73 -19.13
N TYR A 99 13.00 1.68 -18.25
CA TYR A 99 12.12 2.80 -17.90
C TYR A 99 12.69 4.13 -18.37
N PRO A 100 11.84 5.14 -18.63
CA PRO A 100 12.29 6.46 -19.08
C PRO A 100 13.33 7.07 -18.14
N SER A 101 13.08 7.02 -16.84
CA SER A 101 14.07 7.37 -15.81
C SER A 101 14.93 6.15 -15.49
N GLN A 102 16.25 6.30 -15.55
CA GLN A 102 17.21 5.27 -15.14
C GLN A 102 17.81 5.59 -13.78
N VAL A 103 17.12 6.41 -13.01
CA VAL A 103 17.57 6.88 -11.71
C VAL A 103 16.62 6.34 -10.66
N GLY A 104 17.19 5.64 -9.68
CA GLY A 104 16.53 5.29 -8.44
C GLY A 104 16.83 6.33 -7.36
N THR A 105 16.15 6.21 -6.23
CA THR A 105 16.38 7.03 -5.04
C THR A 105 16.21 6.22 -3.76
N ALA A 106 16.27 6.87 -2.62
CA ALA A 106 15.90 6.31 -1.32
C ALA A 106 15.02 7.29 -0.57
N LEU A 107 13.97 6.77 0.05
CA LEU A 107 13.07 7.54 0.90
C LEU A 107 12.63 6.66 2.06
N PRO A 108 12.85 7.10 3.32
CA PRO A 108 12.41 6.34 4.48
C PRO A 108 10.93 6.00 4.43
N ARG A 109 10.59 4.75 4.78
CA ARG A 109 9.24 4.21 4.66
C ARG A 109 8.20 5.03 5.43
N TYR A 110 8.55 5.62 6.56
CA TYR A 110 7.61 6.46 7.30
C TYR A 110 7.14 7.68 6.49
N ARG A 111 8.02 8.26 5.64
CA ARG A 111 7.66 9.35 4.72
C ARG A 111 6.99 8.85 3.46
N PHE A 112 7.53 7.78 2.90
CA PHE A 112 7.06 7.23 1.63
C PHE A 112 5.64 6.69 1.75
N ASP A 113 5.37 5.89 2.78
CA ASP A 113 4.06 5.31 2.99
C ASP A 113 3.03 6.40 3.31
N ALA A 114 3.38 7.42 4.12
CA ALA A 114 2.51 8.55 4.41
C ALA A 114 2.15 9.35 3.13
N LEU A 115 3.14 9.63 2.27
CA LEU A 115 2.91 10.29 0.99
C LEU A 115 1.88 9.54 0.12
N LEU A 116 1.98 8.23 0.06
CA LEU A 116 1.05 7.40 -0.72
C LEU A 116 -0.34 7.34 -0.11
N VAL A 117 -0.42 7.26 1.22
CA VAL A 117 -1.70 7.26 1.95
C VAL A 117 -2.41 8.61 1.79
N ASP A 118 -1.70 9.72 1.94
CA ASP A 118 -2.26 11.06 1.70
C ASP A 118 -2.79 11.18 0.27
N ALA A 119 -2.05 10.69 -0.72
CA ALA A 119 -2.47 10.69 -2.11
C ALA A 119 -3.71 9.78 -2.36
N ALA A 120 -3.86 8.70 -1.63
CA ALA A 120 -5.05 7.84 -1.72
C ALA A 120 -6.30 8.57 -1.19
N VAL A 121 -6.16 9.27 -0.06
CA VAL A 121 -7.23 10.10 0.51
C VAL A 121 -7.57 11.27 -0.43
N ASP A 122 -6.58 11.95 -0.97
CA ASP A 122 -6.76 13.05 -1.94
C ASP A 122 -7.44 12.55 -3.24
N ALA A 123 -7.25 11.28 -3.60
CA ALA A 123 -7.94 10.65 -4.73
C ALA A 123 -9.40 10.27 -4.43
N GLY A 124 -9.85 10.34 -3.17
CA GLY A 124 -11.21 10.07 -2.73
C GLY A 124 -11.38 8.75 -1.97
N ALA A 125 -10.30 8.04 -1.64
CA ALA A 125 -10.42 6.84 -0.79
C ALA A 125 -10.71 7.22 0.68
N THR A 126 -11.62 6.49 1.31
CA THR A 126 -11.82 6.55 2.76
C THR A 126 -10.72 5.75 3.45
N LEU A 127 -10.08 6.33 4.47
CA LEU A 127 -8.97 5.70 5.19
C LEU A 127 -9.35 5.37 6.63
N ILE A 128 -9.09 4.13 7.04
CA ILE A 128 -9.13 3.69 8.44
C ILE A 128 -7.74 3.22 8.86
N THR A 129 -7.22 3.77 9.95
CA THR A 129 -5.92 3.42 10.52
C THR A 129 -6.05 2.97 11.97
N GLY A 130 -5.01 2.28 12.48
CA GLY A 130 -4.97 1.81 13.86
C GLY A 130 -5.89 0.63 14.17
N THR A 131 -6.58 0.08 13.16
CA THR A 131 -7.53 -1.01 13.35
C THR A 131 -7.30 -2.11 12.30
N PRO A 132 -6.99 -3.34 12.70
CA PRO A 132 -6.80 -4.43 11.77
C PRO A 132 -8.11 -4.90 11.14
N ALA A 133 -8.06 -5.29 9.87
CA ALA A 133 -9.10 -6.12 9.27
C ALA A 133 -8.93 -7.57 9.73
N THR A 134 -10.03 -8.19 10.19
CA THR A 134 -10.04 -9.55 10.72
C THR A 134 -11.24 -10.34 10.21
N ASP A 135 -11.28 -11.62 10.51
CA ASP A 135 -12.43 -12.51 10.37
C ASP A 135 -13.12 -12.45 8.99
N PRO A 136 -12.37 -12.80 7.90
CA PRO A 136 -12.98 -12.86 6.58
C PRO A 136 -14.11 -13.89 6.53
N MET A 137 -15.24 -13.48 6.01
CA MET A 137 -16.37 -14.34 5.70
C MET A 137 -16.36 -14.66 4.20
N LEU A 138 -16.47 -15.93 3.88
CA LEU A 138 -16.41 -16.41 2.50
C LEU A 138 -17.77 -16.98 2.08
N GLU A 139 -18.17 -16.65 0.86
CA GLU A 139 -19.21 -17.36 0.11
C GLU A 139 -18.55 -18.04 -1.09
N GLY A 140 -18.42 -19.36 -1.03
CA GLY A 140 -17.59 -20.11 -1.97
C GLY A 140 -16.11 -19.70 -1.84
N ASN A 141 -15.52 -19.23 -2.94
CA ASN A 141 -14.13 -18.76 -2.99
C ASN A 141 -13.99 -17.24 -2.91
N ARG A 142 -15.05 -16.54 -2.51
CA ARG A 142 -15.07 -15.07 -2.49
C ARG A 142 -15.23 -14.55 -1.07
N VAL A 143 -14.42 -13.59 -0.69
CA VAL A 143 -14.61 -12.84 0.55
C VAL A 143 -15.75 -11.84 0.31
N THR A 144 -16.79 -11.88 1.11
CA THR A 144 -17.96 -10.99 1.01
C THR A 144 -18.02 -9.97 2.12
N SER A 145 -17.42 -10.29 3.27
CA SER A 145 -17.33 -9.36 4.39
C SER A 145 -16.17 -9.71 5.34
N PHE A 146 -15.84 -8.81 6.22
CA PHE A 146 -14.83 -8.97 7.27
C PHE A 146 -15.04 -7.94 8.38
N ARG A 147 -14.34 -8.11 9.50
CA ARG A 147 -14.42 -7.21 10.65
C ARG A 147 -13.34 -6.13 10.61
N VAL A 148 -13.73 -4.91 11.04
CA VAL A 148 -12.82 -3.79 11.34
C VAL A 148 -13.25 -3.20 12.69
N GLY A 149 -12.55 -3.54 13.76
CA GLY A 149 -13.02 -3.26 15.12
C GLY A 149 -14.38 -3.93 15.39
N GLU A 150 -15.37 -3.14 15.80
CA GLU A 150 -16.72 -3.61 16.03
C GLU A 150 -17.61 -3.64 14.78
N ALA A 151 -17.19 -2.99 13.70
CA ALA A 151 -17.93 -2.92 12.46
C ALA A 151 -17.73 -4.15 11.56
N THR A 152 -18.72 -4.47 10.76
CA THR A 152 -18.64 -5.41 9.64
C THR A 152 -18.58 -4.64 8.33
N VAL A 153 -17.55 -4.87 7.55
CA VAL A 153 -17.38 -4.30 6.21
C VAL A 153 -17.77 -5.33 5.16
N HIS A 154 -18.70 -4.96 4.30
CA HIS A 154 -19.11 -5.72 3.11
C HIS A 154 -18.47 -5.09 1.89
N ALA A 155 -17.88 -5.89 1.01
CA ALA A 155 -17.22 -5.38 -0.17
C ALA A 155 -17.48 -6.24 -1.42
N THR A 156 -17.63 -5.56 -2.56
CA THR A 156 -17.70 -6.25 -3.85
C THR A 156 -16.34 -6.86 -4.22
N TRP A 157 -15.26 -6.13 -3.95
CA TRP A 157 -13.89 -6.58 -4.18
C TRP A 157 -13.04 -6.37 -2.92
N VAL A 158 -12.24 -7.35 -2.57
CA VAL A 158 -11.29 -7.26 -1.47
C VAL A 158 -9.88 -7.47 -2.00
N ILE A 159 -9.03 -6.44 -1.85
CA ILE A 159 -7.61 -6.48 -2.20
C ILE A 159 -6.81 -6.65 -0.92
N VAL A 160 -6.09 -7.78 -0.79
CA VAL A 160 -5.25 -8.05 0.37
C VAL A 160 -3.81 -7.63 0.06
N ALA A 161 -3.37 -6.53 0.66
CA ALA A 161 -2.07 -5.89 0.45
C ALA A 161 -1.30 -5.66 1.78
N ASP A 162 -1.61 -6.43 2.83
CA ASP A 162 -1.07 -6.31 4.18
C ASP A 162 0.35 -6.87 4.37
N GLY A 163 1.02 -7.18 3.24
CA GLY A 163 2.45 -7.47 3.16
C GLY A 163 2.83 -8.93 3.40
N VAL A 164 4.15 -9.18 3.52
CA VAL A 164 4.71 -10.53 3.60
C VAL A 164 4.28 -11.32 4.84
N ARG A 165 3.92 -10.63 5.92
CA ARG A 165 3.41 -11.23 7.16
C ARG A 165 1.89 -11.19 7.26
N SER A 166 1.20 -11.13 6.11
CA SER A 166 -0.26 -11.08 6.04
C SER A 166 -0.93 -12.07 7.00
N THR A 167 -1.68 -11.55 7.95
CA THR A 167 -2.51 -12.36 8.84
C THR A 167 -3.87 -12.63 8.21
N PHE A 168 -4.39 -11.68 7.46
CA PHE A 168 -5.65 -11.81 6.73
C PHE A 168 -5.50 -12.82 5.58
N GLY A 169 -4.42 -12.69 4.78
CA GLY A 169 -4.16 -13.63 3.68
C GLY A 169 -3.94 -15.06 4.14
N LYS A 170 -3.35 -15.28 5.33
CA LYS A 170 -3.21 -16.63 5.91
C LYS A 170 -4.56 -17.27 6.18
N LYS A 171 -5.56 -16.52 6.66
CA LYS A 171 -6.93 -17.03 6.85
C LYS A 171 -7.62 -17.41 5.53
N LEU A 172 -7.12 -16.90 4.40
CA LEU A 172 -7.57 -17.23 3.05
C LEU A 172 -6.74 -18.36 2.39
N GLY A 173 -5.89 -19.04 3.14
CA GLY A 173 -5.07 -20.15 2.64
C GLY A 173 -3.75 -19.75 1.99
N ARG A 174 -3.31 -18.49 2.13
CA ARG A 174 -1.96 -18.10 1.71
C ARG A 174 -0.92 -18.77 2.60
N THR A 175 -0.02 -19.54 2.01
CA THR A 175 1.15 -20.16 2.65
C THR A 175 2.38 -19.26 2.57
#